data_02ebc74f1a2062e5fc515fc006a0c649
#
_entry.id   02ebc74f1a2062e5fc515fc006a0c649
#
_cell.length_a   1.000
_cell.length_b   1.000
_cell.length_c   1.000
_cell.angle_alpha   90.00
_cell.angle_beta   90.00
_cell.angle_gamma   90.00
#
_symmetry.space_group_name_H-M   'P 1'
#
loop_
_entity.id
_entity.type
_entity.pdbx_description
1 polymer ?
#
loop_
_entity_poly.entity_id
_entity_poly.type
_entity_poly.pdbx_seq_one_letter_code
_entity_poly.pdbx_strand_id
1 'polypeptide(L)'
;MKGTVYETLHSEIVSDLKTELESDPKFNEGILSVKVKNAIKEVIQRRSYENSSYAEDKIAKDLERYYSTIRKISLYDYNQVGVEGQQSHNEGGTSRTWVEREKLFNGVHAFVKVL
;
A
#
# COMPACT_ATOMS: atom_id res chain seq x y z
N MET A 1 -0.81 -14.08 11.34
CA MET A 1 0.13 -13.81 10.25
C MET A 1 1.51 -13.56 10.81
N LYS A 2 2.45 -14.32 10.39
CA LYS A 2 3.82 -14.11 10.82
C LYS A 2 4.43 -12.94 10.09
N GLY A 3 5.25 -12.18 10.81
CA GLY A 3 5.78 -10.95 10.30
C GLY A 3 6.92 -11.08 9.29
N THR A 4 7.73 -12.14 9.39
CA THR A 4 8.99 -12.19 8.65
C THR A 4 8.87 -11.96 7.15
N VAL A 5 7.91 -12.58 6.48
CA VAL A 5 7.76 -12.43 5.04
C VAL A 5 7.21 -11.06 4.68
N TYR A 6 6.23 -10.62 5.44
CA TYR A 6 5.64 -9.30 5.24
C TYR A 6 6.63 -8.20 5.59
N GLU A 7 7.46 -8.46 6.59
CA GLU A 7 8.52 -7.52 6.98
C GLU A 7 9.56 -7.37 5.88
N THR A 8 9.90 -8.46 5.19
CA THR A 8 10.84 -8.40 4.08
C THR A 8 10.29 -7.53 2.96
N LEU A 9 9.04 -7.75 2.58
CA LEU A 9 8.39 -6.94 1.55
C LEU A 9 8.29 -5.48 1.98
N HIS A 10 7.89 -5.25 3.23
CA HIS A 10 7.81 -3.90 3.79
C HIS A 10 9.15 -3.20 3.73
N SER A 11 10.21 -3.87 4.20
CA SER A 11 11.55 -3.29 4.21
C SER A 11 12.05 -2.97 2.81
N GLU A 12 11.77 -3.85 1.86
CA GLU A 12 12.18 -3.66 0.47
C GLU A 12 11.51 -2.42 -0.12
N ILE A 13 10.20 -2.29 0.07
CA ILE A 13 9.46 -1.15 -0.47
C ILE A 13 9.90 0.15 0.20
N VAL A 14 10.07 0.15 1.53
CA VAL A 14 10.55 1.33 2.24
C VAL A 14 11.92 1.74 1.72
N SER A 15 12.82 0.78 1.57
CA SER A 15 14.17 1.06 1.07
C SER A 15 14.16 1.66 -0.33
N ASP A 16 13.34 1.10 -1.21
CA ASP A 16 13.25 1.58 -2.59
C ASP A 16 12.67 2.99 -2.66
N LEU A 17 11.61 3.25 -1.91
CA LEU A 17 11.01 4.57 -1.88
C LEU A 17 11.90 5.59 -1.17
N LYS A 18 12.63 5.16 -0.15
CA LYS A 18 13.58 6.03 0.54
C LYS A 18 14.64 6.53 -0.45
N THR A 19 15.14 5.64 -1.29
CA THR A 19 16.14 6.00 -2.29
C THR A 19 15.61 7.09 -3.23
N GLU A 20 14.32 7.04 -3.56
CA GLU A 20 13.72 8.03 -4.43
C GLU A 20 13.41 9.35 -3.72
N LEU A 21 13.13 9.31 -2.42
CA LEU A 21 12.59 10.46 -1.69
C LEU A 21 13.58 11.14 -0.75
N GLU A 22 14.70 10.49 -0.44
CA GLU A 22 15.58 10.99 0.62
C GLU A 22 16.26 12.32 0.30
N SER A 23 16.27 12.72 -0.97
CA SER A 23 16.81 14.02 -1.35
C SER A 23 15.87 15.18 -0.97
N ASP A 24 14.62 14.88 -0.68
CA ASP A 24 13.66 15.89 -0.24
C ASP A 24 13.96 16.25 1.22
N PRO A 25 14.22 17.54 1.53
CA PRO A 25 14.53 17.94 2.91
C PRO A 25 13.39 17.65 3.90
N LYS A 26 12.17 17.45 3.41
CA LYS A 26 11.02 17.14 4.25
C LYS A 26 10.77 15.65 4.38
N PHE A 27 11.64 14.81 3.82
CA PHE A 27 11.44 13.37 3.86
C PHE A 27 11.36 12.85 5.29
N ASN A 28 10.36 12.04 5.57
CA ASN A 28 10.16 11.43 6.88
C ASN A 28 10.01 9.92 6.71
N GLU A 29 11.05 9.19 7.08
CA GLU A 29 11.07 7.74 6.92
C GLU A 29 10.01 7.05 7.79
N GLY A 30 9.77 7.56 8.99
CA GLY A 30 8.77 6.98 9.88
C GLY A 30 7.37 7.03 9.29
N ILE A 31 7.01 8.16 8.71
CA ILE A 31 5.71 8.30 8.06
C ILE A 31 5.62 7.37 6.84
N LEU A 32 6.68 7.33 6.03
CA LEU A 32 6.72 6.44 4.88
C LEU A 32 6.53 4.98 5.30
N SER A 33 7.22 4.57 6.35
CA SER A 33 7.13 3.20 6.85
C SER A 33 5.70 2.82 7.22
N VAL A 34 4.97 3.72 7.87
CA VAL A 34 3.57 3.50 8.23
C VAL A 34 2.69 3.39 6.99
N LYS A 35 2.92 4.24 6.00
CA LYS A 35 2.12 4.20 4.76
C LYS A 35 2.35 2.90 4.00
N VAL A 36 3.57 2.41 3.96
CA VAL A 36 3.88 1.13 3.31
C VAL A 36 3.18 -0.02 4.05
N LYS A 37 3.26 -0.03 5.36
CA LYS A 37 2.60 -1.05 6.18
C LYS A 37 1.09 -1.07 5.92
N ASN A 38 0.48 0.12 5.88
CA ASN A 38 -0.96 0.22 5.65
C ASN A 38 -1.33 -0.25 4.24
N ALA A 39 -0.51 0.07 3.24
CA ALA A 39 -0.75 -0.37 1.87
C ALA A 39 -0.70 -1.90 1.76
N ILE A 40 0.27 -2.52 2.41
CA ILE A 40 0.37 -3.98 2.42
C ILE A 40 -0.88 -4.59 3.05
N LYS A 41 -1.29 -4.08 4.19
CA LYS A 41 -2.48 -4.58 4.88
C LYS A 41 -3.74 -4.43 4.04
N GLU A 42 -3.86 -3.31 3.34
CA GLU A 42 -5.02 -3.07 2.50
C GLU A 42 -5.07 -4.03 1.31
N VAL A 43 -3.93 -4.29 0.68
CA VAL A 43 -3.87 -5.28 -0.40
C VAL A 43 -4.23 -6.67 0.13
N ILE A 44 -3.71 -7.04 1.29
CA ILE A 44 -4.04 -8.33 1.92
C ILE A 44 -5.55 -8.43 2.12
N GLN A 45 -6.17 -7.38 2.62
CA GLN A 45 -7.60 -7.35 2.88
C GLN A 45 -8.39 -7.48 1.58
N ARG A 46 -8.00 -6.75 0.55
CA ARG A 46 -8.70 -6.77 -0.73
C ARG A 46 -8.54 -8.08 -1.47
N ARG A 47 -7.44 -8.82 -1.25
CA ARG A 47 -7.25 -10.12 -1.85
C ARG A 47 -8.11 -11.19 -1.20
N SER A 48 -8.59 -10.97 0.03
CA SER A 48 -9.44 -11.93 0.74
C SER A 48 -8.81 -13.32 0.79
N TYR A 49 -7.58 -13.39 1.29
CA TYR A 49 -6.82 -14.66 1.33
C TYR A 49 -7.53 -15.75 2.12
N GLU A 50 -8.42 -15.39 3.02
CA GLU A 50 -9.21 -16.38 3.77
C GLU A 50 -10.10 -17.21 2.87
N ASN A 51 -10.39 -16.75 1.66
CA ASN A 51 -11.17 -17.49 0.66
C ASN A 51 -10.29 -18.34 -0.24
N SER A 52 -8.98 -18.30 -0.05
CA SER A 52 -8.03 -19.09 -0.82
C SER A 52 -7.58 -20.29 -0.01
N SER A 53 -6.94 -21.23 -0.68
CA SER A 53 -6.32 -22.38 0.01
C SER A 53 -4.84 -22.14 0.23
N TYR A 54 -4.39 -20.90 0.11
CA TYR A 54 -2.97 -20.59 0.19
C TYR A 54 -2.44 -20.69 1.61
N ALA A 55 -1.29 -21.35 1.75
CA ALA A 55 -0.50 -21.30 2.95
C ALA A 55 0.26 -19.97 3.00
N GLU A 56 0.84 -19.67 4.15
CA GLU A 56 1.50 -18.38 4.40
C GLU A 56 2.60 -18.06 3.39
N ASP A 57 3.42 -19.06 3.04
CA ASP A 57 4.50 -18.85 2.06
C ASP A 57 3.95 -18.54 0.68
N LYS A 58 2.84 -19.13 0.31
CA LYS A 58 2.22 -18.88 -0.98
C LYS A 58 1.54 -17.52 -1.02
N ILE A 59 0.98 -17.09 0.11
CA ILE A 59 0.44 -15.73 0.25
C ILE A 59 1.55 -14.72 0.06
N ALA A 60 2.71 -14.99 0.63
CA ALA A 60 3.85 -14.10 0.50
C ALA A 60 4.29 -13.95 -0.95
N LYS A 61 4.34 -15.04 -1.69
CA LYS A 61 4.69 -15.00 -3.11
C LYS A 61 3.64 -14.26 -3.91
N ASP A 62 2.37 -14.44 -3.58
CA ASP A 62 1.29 -13.72 -4.25
C ASP A 62 1.40 -12.22 -3.99
N LEU A 63 1.74 -11.83 -2.77
CA LEU A 63 1.93 -10.42 -2.44
C LEU A 63 3.09 -9.79 -3.21
N GLU A 64 4.14 -10.55 -3.49
CA GLU A 64 5.25 -10.03 -4.29
C GLU A 64 4.81 -9.62 -5.68
N ARG A 65 3.79 -10.26 -6.22
CA ARG A 65 3.23 -9.88 -7.51
C ARG A 65 2.61 -8.49 -7.48
N TYR A 66 2.26 -8.02 -6.30
CA TYR A 66 1.66 -6.71 -6.10
C TYR A 66 2.66 -5.68 -5.59
N TYR A 67 3.95 -5.98 -5.65
CA TYR A 67 5.00 -5.06 -5.24
C TYR A 67 4.79 -3.67 -5.85
N SER A 68 4.61 -3.62 -7.16
CA SER A 68 4.42 -2.37 -7.88
C SER A 68 3.19 -1.61 -7.41
N THR A 69 2.10 -2.34 -7.21
CA THR A 69 0.84 -1.76 -6.74
C THR A 69 1.00 -1.20 -5.34
N ILE A 70 1.59 -1.97 -4.43
CA ILE A 70 1.82 -1.55 -3.05
C ILE A 70 2.72 -0.32 -3.02
N ARG A 71 3.77 -0.32 -3.84
CA ARG A 71 4.70 0.81 -3.93
C ARG A 71 3.98 2.07 -4.37
N LYS A 72 3.14 1.98 -5.39
CA LYS A 72 2.38 3.12 -5.91
C LYS A 72 1.41 3.67 -4.88
N ILE A 73 0.71 2.78 -4.19
CA ILE A 73 -0.24 3.19 -3.14
C ILE A 73 0.50 3.86 -2.00
N SER A 74 1.62 3.29 -1.59
CA SER A 74 2.45 3.85 -0.50
C SER A 74 2.92 5.24 -0.84
N LEU A 75 3.44 5.43 -2.05
CA LEU A 75 3.92 6.72 -2.50
C LEU A 75 2.79 7.73 -2.59
N TYR A 76 1.65 7.30 -3.12
CA TYR A 76 0.48 8.16 -3.20
C TYR A 76 0.07 8.65 -1.81
N ASP A 77 -0.06 7.71 -0.87
CA ASP A 77 -0.48 8.06 0.50
C ASP A 77 0.55 8.94 1.19
N TYR A 78 1.83 8.66 0.98
CA TYR A 78 2.88 9.48 1.56
C TYR A 78 2.79 10.92 1.05
N ASN A 79 2.57 11.09 -0.25
CA ASN A 79 2.48 12.41 -0.86
C ASN A 79 1.26 13.21 -0.39
N GLN A 80 0.23 12.54 0.10
CA GLN A 80 -0.96 13.22 0.60
C GLN A 80 -0.80 13.82 1.99
N VAL A 81 0.23 13.42 2.73
CA VAL A 81 0.39 13.85 4.12
C VAL A 81 0.44 15.36 4.27
N GLY A 82 1.19 16.04 3.41
CA GLY A 82 1.29 17.50 3.47
C GLY A 82 0.10 18.22 2.84
N VAL A 83 -0.65 17.51 2.02
CA VAL A 83 -1.77 18.09 1.26
C VAL A 83 -3.07 18.02 2.03
N GLU A 84 -3.22 17.02 2.88
CA GLU A 84 -4.46 16.79 3.63
C GLU A 84 -4.94 18.02 4.39
N GLY A 85 -4.03 18.71 5.06
CA GLY A 85 -4.37 19.90 5.81
C GLY A 85 -4.85 21.06 4.90
N GLN A 86 -4.31 21.14 3.70
CA GLN A 86 -4.66 22.19 2.76
C GLN A 86 -5.99 21.92 2.08
N GLN A 87 -6.36 20.67 1.97
CA GLN A 87 -7.59 20.26 1.29
C GLN A 87 -8.79 20.20 2.20
N SER A 88 -8.62 20.50 3.46
CA SER A 88 -9.72 20.41 4.42
C SER A 88 -10.91 21.29 4.04
N HIS A 89 -10.70 22.29 3.19
CA HIS A 89 -11.74 23.22 2.76
C HIS A 89 -12.30 22.91 1.38
N ASN A 90 -11.83 21.85 0.73
CA ASN A 90 -12.21 21.54 -0.64
C ASN A 90 -12.76 20.12 -0.73
N GLU A 91 -14.06 19.99 -0.56
CA GLU A 91 -14.72 18.68 -0.61
C GLU A 91 -14.57 18.01 -1.96
N GLY A 92 -14.64 18.77 -3.04
CA GLY A 92 -14.48 18.22 -4.38
C GLY A 92 -13.10 17.63 -4.59
N GLY A 93 -12.06 18.30 -4.08
CA GLY A 93 -10.71 17.81 -4.13
C GLY A 93 -10.53 16.50 -3.36
N THR A 94 -11.15 16.42 -2.19
CA THR A 94 -11.08 15.23 -1.35
C THR A 94 -11.72 14.03 -2.06
N SER A 95 -12.89 14.22 -2.68
CA SER A 95 -13.57 13.16 -3.41
C SER A 95 -12.74 12.68 -4.60
N ARG A 96 -12.12 13.59 -5.31
CA ARG A 96 -11.28 13.25 -6.47
C ARG A 96 -10.08 12.41 -6.02
N THR A 97 -9.45 12.80 -4.93
CA THR A 97 -8.30 12.08 -4.38
C THR A 97 -8.69 10.64 -4.05
N TRP A 98 -9.85 10.45 -3.45
CA TRP A 98 -10.33 9.12 -3.13
C TRP A 98 -10.53 8.26 -4.38
N VAL A 99 -11.14 8.81 -5.41
CA VAL A 99 -11.38 8.08 -6.67
C VAL A 99 -10.06 7.69 -7.32
N GLU A 100 -9.09 8.60 -7.35
CA GLU A 100 -7.78 8.32 -7.92
C GLU A 100 -7.06 7.21 -7.15
N ARG A 101 -7.16 7.23 -5.83
CA ARG A 101 -6.53 6.19 -5.01
C ARG A 101 -7.14 4.83 -5.29
N GLU A 102 -8.46 4.76 -5.42
CA GLU A 102 -9.13 3.50 -5.72
C GLU A 102 -8.68 2.88 -7.04
N LYS A 103 -8.35 3.70 -8.02
CA LYS A 103 -7.85 3.21 -9.30
C LYS A 103 -6.54 2.44 -9.16
N LEU A 104 -5.77 2.74 -8.15
CA LEU A 104 -4.50 2.03 -7.92
C LEU A 104 -4.74 0.55 -7.55
N PHE A 105 -5.92 0.23 -7.09
CA PHE A 105 -6.28 -1.15 -6.73
C PHE A 105 -6.93 -1.93 -7.86
N ASN A 106 -7.02 -1.36 -9.07
CA ASN A 106 -7.73 -2.01 -10.18
C ASN A 106 -7.24 -3.41 -10.50
N GLY A 107 -5.95 -3.69 -10.29
CA GLY A 107 -5.40 -5.01 -10.54
C GLY A 107 -5.48 -5.97 -9.36
N VAL A 108 -6.03 -5.51 -8.24
CA VAL A 108 -6.12 -6.32 -7.03
C VAL A 108 -7.50 -6.93 -6.94
N HIS A 109 -7.59 -8.22 -7.20
CA HIS A 109 -8.86 -8.94 -7.20
C HIS A 109 -8.94 -9.85 -5.99
N ALA A 110 -10.14 -9.95 -5.42
CA ALA A 110 -10.39 -10.80 -4.27
C ALA A 110 -10.56 -12.26 -4.69
N PHE A 111 -10.04 -13.17 -3.87
CA PHE A 111 -10.40 -14.56 -4.01
C PHE A 111 -11.88 -14.73 -3.66
N VAL A 112 -12.56 -15.56 -4.42
CA VAL A 112 -13.96 -15.83 -4.19
C VAL A 112 -14.08 -17.23 -3.62
N LYS A 113 -14.84 -17.34 -2.53
CA LYS A 113 -15.07 -18.65 -1.92
C LYS A 113 -15.96 -19.47 -2.82
N VAL A 114 -15.49 -20.65 -3.17
CA VAL A 114 -16.24 -21.58 -4.01
C VAL A 114 -16.99 -22.58 -3.11
N LEU A 115 -18.30 -22.63 -3.28
CA LEU A 115 -19.14 -23.53 -2.49
C LEU A 115 -19.45 -24.81 -3.25
#